data_e5a62f5c1d5166868b7a012634805164
#
_entry.id   e5a62f5c1d5166868b7a012634805164
#
_cell.length_a   1.000
_cell.length_b   1.000
_cell.length_c   1.000
_cell.angle_alpha   90.00
_cell.angle_beta   90.00
_cell.angle_gamma   90.00
#
_symmetry.space_group_name_H-M   'P 1'
#
loop_
_entity.id
_entity.type
_entity.pdbx_description
1 polymer ?
#
loop_
_entity_poly.entity_id
_entity_poly.type
_entity_poly.pdbx_seq_one_letter_code
_entity_poly.pdbx_strand_id
1 'polypeptide(L)'
;MSPAGPAGGRRVVIGIDYGTLSGRVLLLDLGTGEEVAVAEVRYPHGVIDSRLPSNNAELPPDTALQDPGDYLEVLYQGIPKALEAGGVRGEEVIGLGIDFTACTVLPVTGDGTPLCELEEWRDHPHAWVKLWKHHSAQPVADRLNEVAVARGEDFLGRCGGRLSSEWYFPKLIETWLEDRAVYDAMDSFLEATDWVVWQLTGTLVRASCTAGYKACWSAQGGLPSRPFFEAAYPGFPDPAEKLGTSFAPPGQCAGTLRPEVAARLGLSPAVAVAVGNVDSFVSVPGAGVQLPGVFVMVIGTSICDLVIDRREVQMAGITGVVEDGILPGFFGYEAGQAAVGDMFAWFGSHLIGFAHGHSGGSWYRRIEREAATIAPGASGVVALDWWNGNRTILGDADLSGVIAGLTLATSAAEVYRALLESVAFGTRRIVENFVENGIALTEVVACGGIAERSPLMMQLLADVTGLPVTIPDSRQIPARGAALFGALAAGSARGGFNDVAAAVAELRPATSRRYETSPLHRETYDAVYSVFRALHDELGVEHAEWLHRLKHIRRVALATHP
;
A
#
# COMPACT_ATOMS: atom_id res chain seq x y z
N MET A 1 23.16 32.15 9.82
CA MET A 1 23.42 32.73 8.48
C MET A 1 23.52 31.56 7.51
N SER A 2 22.45 31.27 6.77
CA SER A 2 22.47 30.24 5.73
C SER A 2 23.34 30.72 4.56
N PRO A 3 24.14 29.87 3.92
CA PRO A 3 24.87 30.25 2.72
C PRO A 3 23.88 30.48 1.58
N ALA A 4 23.91 31.65 1.01
CA ALA A 4 23.17 31.98 -0.21
C ALA A 4 23.63 31.04 -1.34
N GLY A 5 22.74 30.14 -1.77
CA GLY A 5 22.93 29.35 -2.99
C GLY A 5 22.86 30.25 -4.24
N PRO A 6 23.21 29.73 -5.43
CA PRO A 6 23.27 30.52 -6.66
C PRO A 6 21.92 31.12 -7.01
N ALA A 7 21.94 32.32 -7.60
CA ALA A 7 20.83 33.23 -7.89
C ALA A 7 19.51 32.54 -8.29
N GLY A 8 18.50 32.72 -7.49
CA GLY A 8 17.06 32.90 -7.66
C GLY A 8 16.32 32.23 -8.82
N GLY A 9 16.52 30.93 -9.13
CA GLY A 9 15.62 30.17 -9.99
C GLY A 9 14.65 29.32 -9.17
N ARG A 10 13.43 29.10 -9.68
CA ARG A 10 12.47 28.14 -9.12
C ARG A 10 13.10 26.75 -9.09
N ARG A 11 12.85 25.99 -8.01
CA ARG A 11 13.33 24.62 -7.85
C ARG A 11 12.15 23.71 -7.63
N VAL A 12 11.98 22.76 -8.53
CA VAL A 12 10.86 21.84 -8.56
C VAL A 12 11.37 20.41 -8.49
N VAL A 13 10.63 19.55 -7.83
CA VAL A 13 10.83 18.10 -7.87
C VAL A 13 9.56 17.42 -8.38
N ILE A 14 9.77 16.27 -9.01
CA ILE A 14 8.70 15.44 -9.55
C ILE A 14 8.46 14.28 -8.57
N GLY A 15 7.19 14.03 -8.22
CA GLY A 15 6.74 12.80 -7.60
C GLY A 15 5.80 12.06 -8.54
N ILE A 16 6.01 10.75 -8.69
CA ILE A 16 5.16 9.90 -9.54
C ILE A 16 4.60 8.77 -8.69
N ASP A 17 3.26 8.73 -8.59
CA ASP A 17 2.48 7.68 -7.92
C ASP A 17 1.92 6.74 -8.98
N TYR A 18 2.41 5.50 -8.99
CA TYR A 18 1.92 4.41 -9.85
C TYR A 18 0.89 3.57 -9.11
N GLY A 19 -0.38 3.94 -9.26
CA GLY A 19 -1.49 3.18 -8.70
C GLY A 19 -1.92 1.98 -9.55
N THR A 20 -3.04 1.37 -9.21
CA THR A 20 -3.55 0.15 -9.89
C THR A 20 -4.06 0.39 -11.30
N LEU A 21 -4.64 1.56 -11.61
CA LEU A 21 -5.31 1.84 -12.89
C LEU A 21 -4.78 3.09 -13.60
N SER A 22 -3.93 3.84 -12.95
CA SER A 22 -3.37 5.09 -13.47
C SER A 22 -2.11 5.47 -12.71
N GLY A 23 -1.24 6.24 -13.35
CA GLY A 23 -0.16 6.95 -12.67
C GLY A 23 -0.45 8.45 -12.58
N ARG A 24 0.05 9.09 -11.53
CA ARG A 24 -0.06 10.52 -11.27
C ARG A 24 1.32 11.15 -11.17
N VAL A 25 1.51 12.24 -11.88
CA VAL A 25 2.74 13.04 -11.87
C VAL A 25 2.43 14.34 -11.16
N LEU A 26 3.10 14.59 -10.05
CA LEU A 26 3.01 15.81 -9.24
C LEU A 26 4.27 16.64 -9.42
N LEU A 27 4.13 17.95 -9.59
CA LEU A 27 5.21 18.93 -9.47
C LEU A 27 5.12 19.64 -8.12
N LEU A 28 6.18 19.55 -7.31
CA LEU A 28 6.29 20.18 -6.00
C LEU A 28 7.38 21.27 -6.02
N ASP A 29 7.00 22.50 -5.69
CA ASP A 29 7.93 23.62 -5.56
C ASP A 29 8.64 23.58 -4.20
N LEU A 30 9.97 23.50 -4.20
CA LEU A 30 10.76 23.41 -2.98
C LEU A 30 10.87 24.75 -2.21
N GLY A 31 10.58 25.86 -2.86
CA GLY A 31 10.64 27.19 -2.21
C GLY A 31 9.37 27.52 -1.43
N THR A 32 8.22 27.00 -1.87
CA THR A 32 6.90 27.29 -1.30
C THR A 32 6.23 26.08 -0.65
N GLY A 33 6.64 24.85 -1.00
CA GLY A 33 5.96 23.62 -0.62
C GLY A 33 4.63 23.40 -1.35
N GLU A 34 4.32 24.21 -2.38
CA GLU A 34 3.07 24.13 -3.14
C GLU A 34 3.09 23.03 -4.20
N GLU A 35 1.96 22.36 -4.36
CA GLU A 35 1.67 21.44 -5.46
C GLU A 35 1.33 22.25 -6.71
N VAL A 36 2.30 22.42 -7.59
CA VAL A 36 2.23 23.33 -8.74
C VAL A 36 1.28 22.81 -9.81
N ALA A 37 1.36 21.52 -10.11
CA ALA A 37 0.53 20.86 -11.10
C ALA A 37 0.47 19.35 -10.84
N VAL A 38 -0.60 18.74 -11.33
CA VAL A 38 -0.81 17.29 -11.31
C VAL A 38 -1.28 16.86 -12.70
N ALA A 39 -0.70 15.78 -13.23
CA ALA A 39 -1.18 15.11 -14.43
C ALA A 39 -1.49 13.65 -14.11
N GLU A 40 -2.67 13.18 -14.48
CA GLU A 40 -3.06 11.77 -14.39
C GLU A 40 -2.99 11.14 -15.78
N VAL A 41 -2.44 9.92 -15.84
CA VAL A 41 -2.41 9.08 -17.03
C VAL A 41 -3.00 7.73 -16.68
N ARG A 42 -4.11 7.38 -17.31
CA ARG A 42 -4.74 6.06 -17.15
C ARG A 42 -3.97 5.02 -17.93
N TYR A 43 -3.89 3.83 -17.38
CA TYR A 43 -3.29 2.69 -18.07
C TYR A 43 -4.22 2.22 -19.19
N PRO A 44 -3.77 2.20 -20.46
CA PRO A 44 -4.56 1.71 -21.58
C PRO A 44 -5.06 0.27 -21.40
N HIS A 45 -4.22 -0.62 -20.84
CA HIS A 45 -4.55 -2.02 -20.64
C HIS A 45 -5.21 -2.30 -19.28
N GLY A 46 -5.04 -1.40 -18.29
CA GLY A 46 -5.61 -1.53 -16.94
C GLY A 46 -5.09 -2.78 -16.23
N VAL A 47 -6.02 -3.57 -15.65
CA VAL A 47 -5.71 -4.86 -15.04
C VAL A 47 -6.13 -5.98 -15.98
N ILE A 48 -5.22 -6.88 -16.29
CA ILE A 48 -5.41 -8.05 -17.14
C ILE A 48 -5.69 -9.24 -16.22
N ASP A 49 -6.97 -9.62 -16.07
CA ASP A 49 -7.42 -10.62 -15.09
C ASP A 49 -8.36 -11.69 -15.66
N SER A 50 -8.70 -11.59 -16.95
CA SER A 50 -9.62 -12.53 -17.60
C SER A 50 -9.02 -13.19 -18.81
N ARG A 51 -8.37 -12.44 -19.68
CA ARG A 51 -7.76 -12.93 -20.92
C ARG A 51 -6.45 -12.24 -21.21
N LEU A 52 -5.47 -13.03 -21.68
CA LEU A 52 -4.17 -12.50 -22.10
C LEU A 52 -4.31 -11.68 -23.39
N PRO A 53 -3.79 -10.44 -23.46
CA PRO A 53 -3.96 -9.58 -24.64
C PRO A 53 -3.34 -10.11 -25.93
N SER A 54 -2.25 -10.86 -25.84
CA SER A 54 -1.46 -11.34 -26.99
C SER A 54 -2.19 -12.43 -27.81
N ASN A 55 -2.86 -13.37 -27.14
CA ASN A 55 -3.46 -14.54 -27.79
C ASN A 55 -4.91 -14.81 -27.38
N ASN A 56 -5.50 -13.93 -26.55
CA ASN A 56 -6.86 -14.05 -26.02
C ASN A 56 -7.11 -15.34 -25.20
N ALA A 57 -6.05 -15.99 -24.70
CA ALA A 57 -6.18 -17.15 -23.82
C ALA A 57 -6.82 -16.74 -22.49
N GLU A 58 -7.68 -17.62 -21.96
CA GLU A 58 -8.32 -17.42 -20.66
C GLU A 58 -7.28 -17.55 -19.53
N LEU A 59 -7.29 -16.62 -18.59
CA LEU A 59 -6.38 -16.64 -17.45
C LEU A 59 -7.00 -17.43 -16.28
N PRO A 60 -6.17 -18.13 -15.48
CA PRO A 60 -6.63 -18.78 -14.27
C PRO A 60 -7.31 -17.81 -13.30
N PRO A 61 -8.23 -18.29 -12.46
CA PRO A 61 -8.81 -17.48 -11.39
C PRO A 61 -7.71 -16.85 -10.50
N ASP A 62 -8.03 -15.69 -9.92
CA ASP A 62 -7.14 -14.95 -9.01
C ASP A 62 -5.82 -14.46 -9.65
N THR A 63 -5.70 -14.55 -10.97
CA THR A 63 -4.64 -13.92 -11.75
C THR A 63 -4.91 -12.42 -11.90
N ALA A 64 -3.89 -11.59 -11.70
CA ALA A 64 -3.95 -10.17 -11.97
C ALA A 64 -2.59 -9.70 -12.54
N LEU A 65 -2.60 -9.35 -13.82
CA LEU A 65 -1.42 -8.92 -14.56
C LEU A 65 -1.54 -7.47 -15.01
N GLN A 66 -0.42 -6.88 -15.43
CA GLN A 66 -0.36 -5.55 -16.06
C GLN A 66 0.65 -5.53 -17.22
N ASP A 67 0.53 -4.50 -18.06
CA ASP A 67 1.46 -4.22 -19.15
C ASP A 67 2.52 -3.22 -18.68
N PRO A 68 3.83 -3.54 -18.71
CA PRO A 68 4.89 -2.62 -18.29
C PRO A 68 4.99 -1.37 -19.18
N GLY A 69 4.52 -1.43 -20.42
CA GLY A 69 4.42 -0.28 -21.32
C GLY A 69 3.54 0.83 -20.76
N ASP A 70 2.48 0.49 -20.03
CA ASP A 70 1.58 1.46 -19.38
C ASP A 70 2.35 2.35 -18.38
N TYR A 71 3.37 1.82 -17.72
CA TYR A 71 4.19 2.58 -16.78
C TYR A 71 5.08 3.61 -17.49
N LEU A 72 5.61 3.25 -18.66
CA LEU A 72 6.39 4.17 -19.47
C LEU A 72 5.51 5.27 -20.08
N GLU A 73 4.25 4.99 -20.41
CA GLU A 73 3.28 5.99 -20.84
C GLU A 73 3.07 7.07 -19.78
N VAL A 74 3.05 6.71 -18.48
CA VAL A 74 2.96 7.68 -17.37
C VAL A 74 4.14 8.65 -17.41
N LEU A 75 5.36 8.18 -17.64
CA LEU A 75 6.55 9.03 -17.76
C LEU A 75 6.42 9.95 -18.97
N TYR A 76 6.23 9.37 -20.14
CA TYR A 76 6.34 10.08 -21.41
C TYR A 76 5.17 11.00 -21.73
N GLN A 77 3.99 10.74 -21.17
CA GLN A 77 2.83 11.61 -21.30
C GLN A 77 2.62 12.49 -20.06
N GLY A 78 2.78 11.94 -18.86
CA GLY A 78 2.46 12.60 -17.60
C GLY A 78 3.42 13.74 -17.28
N ILE A 79 4.73 13.51 -17.41
CA ILE A 79 5.74 14.54 -17.09
C ILE A 79 5.60 15.77 -17.98
N PRO A 80 5.59 15.67 -19.34
CA PRO A 80 5.40 16.84 -20.19
C PRO A 80 4.08 17.58 -19.93
N LYS A 81 2.96 16.84 -19.70
CA LYS A 81 1.67 17.45 -19.34
C LYS A 81 1.73 18.23 -18.02
N ALA A 82 2.39 17.67 -17.00
CA ALA A 82 2.54 18.35 -15.72
C ALA A 82 3.41 19.61 -15.84
N LEU A 83 4.52 19.55 -16.57
CA LEU A 83 5.41 20.69 -16.83
C LEU A 83 4.65 21.82 -17.54
N GLU A 84 3.90 21.51 -18.60
CA GLU A 84 3.08 22.46 -19.34
C GLU A 84 2.02 23.11 -18.44
N ALA A 85 1.25 22.27 -17.70
CA ALA A 85 0.20 22.75 -16.81
C ALA A 85 0.72 23.64 -15.66
N GLY A 86 1.92 23.33 -15.15
CA GLY A 86 2.58 24.10 -14.10
C GLY A 86 3.40 25.29 -14.57
N GLY A 87 3.58 25.48 -15.89
CA GLY A 87 4.47 26.48 -16.46
C GLY A 87 5.91 26.31 -15.96
N VAL A 88 6.35 25.05 -15.74
CA VAL A 88 7.67 24.69 -15.23
C VAL A 88 8.57 24.30 -16.38
N ARG A 89 9.78 24.87 -16.43
CA ARG A 89 10.79 24.49 -17.39
C ARG A 89 11.57 23.29 -16.89
N GLY A 90 11.94 22.37 -17.78
CA GLY A 90 12.68 21.17 -17.39
C GLY A 90 14.00 21.42 -16.66
N GLU A 91 14.60 22.58 -16.85
CA GLU A 91 15.83 23.03 -16.16
C GLU A 91 15.60 23.40 -14.69
N GLU A 92 14.34 23.67 -14.29
CA GLU A 92 13.94 23.98 -12.93
C GLU A 92 13.71 22.71 -12.09
N VAL A 93 13.63 21.55 -12.76
CA VAL A 93 13.49 20.24 -12.12
C VAL A 93 14.86 19.73 -11.68
N ILE A 94 15.01 19.45 -10.39
CA ILE A 94 16.29 19.00 -9.82
C ILE A 94 16.28 17.52 -9.36
N GLY A 95 15.10 16.95 -9.12
CA GLY A 95 14.97 15.58 -8.64
C GLY A 95 13.64 14.95 -9.00
N LEU A 96 13.62 13.62 -9.03
CA LEU A 96 12.47 12.80 -9.33
C LEU A 96 12.43 11.62 -8.36
N GLY A 97 11.28 11.36 -7.76
CA GLY A 97 11.00 10.17 -6.97
C GLY A 97 9.76 9.46 -7.49
N ILE A 98 9.72 8.17 -7.29
CA ILE A 98 8.58 7.33 -7.69
C ILE A 98 8.14 6.44 -6.54
N ASP A 99 6.87 6.13 -6.53
CA ASP A 99 6.28 5.06 -5.73
C ASP A 99 5.40 4.16 -6.60
N PHE A 100 5.15 2.97 -6.08
CA PHE A 100 4.40 1.93 -6.76
C PHE A 100 3.52 1.15 -5.80
N THR A 101 2.48 0.51 -6.32
CA THR A 101 1.76 -0.53 -5.60
C THR A 101 2.72 -1.64 -5.18
N ALA A 102 2.67 -2.03 -3.90
CA ALA A 102 3.59 -2.99 -3.30
C ALA A 102 3.59 -4.34 -4.01
N CYS A 103 4.77 -4.91 -4.20
CA CYS A 103 4.94 -6.23 -4.82
C CYS A 103 4.26 -6.42 -6.19
N THR A 104 4.36 -5.39 -7.01
CA THR A 104 4.09 -5.46 -8.44
C THR A 104 5.39 -5.82 -9.13
N VAL A 105 5.50 -7.07 -9.60
CA VAL A 105 6.77 -7.69 -9.99
C VAL A 105 6.76 -8.21 -11.42
N LEU A 106 7.92 -8.17 -12.09
CA LEU A 106 8.06 -8.60 -13.47
C LEU A 106 9.38 -9.32 -13.75
N PRO A 107 9.36 -10.34 -14.64
CA PRO A 107 10.57 -10.99 -15.13
C PRO A 107 11.19 -10.15 -16.27
N VAL A 108 12.51 -9.96 -16.20
CA VAL A 108 13.26 -9.20 -17.21
C VAL A 108 14.55 -9.91 -17.62
N THR A 109 15.04 -9.56 -18.80
CA THR A 109 16.37 -9.93 -19.30
C THR A 109 17.48 -9.08 -18.63
N GLY A 110 18.74 -9.43 -18.87
CA GLY A 110 19.90 -8.75 -18.28
C GLY A 110 20.08 -7.28 -18.71
N ASP A 111 19.40 -6.84 -19.77
CA ASP A 111 19.35 -5.45 -20.21
C ASP A 111 18.10 -4.69 -19.71
N GLY A 112 17.22 -5.37 -18.97
CA GLY A 112 16.01 -4.79 -18.39
C GLY A 112 14.78 -4.84 -19.29
N THR A 113 14.82 -5.59 -20.40
CA THR A 113 13.64 -5.80 -21.24
C THR A 113 12.66 -6.74 -20.57
N PRO A 114 11.38 -6.37 -20.34
CA PRO A 114 10.36 -7.26 -19.82
C PRO A 114 10.13 -8.46 -20.76
N LEU A 115 10.02 -9.66 -20.22
CA LEU A 115 9.85 -10.85 -21.07
C LEU A 115 8.58 -10.78 -21.92
N CYS A 116 7.49 -10.22 -21.42
CA CYS A 116 6.24 -10.09 -22.19
C CYS A 116 6.35 -9.17 -23.44
N GLU A 117 7.39 -8.34 -23.56
CA GLU A 117 7.65 -7.53 -24.75
C GLU A 117 8.36 -8.34 -25.87
N LEU A 118 8.94 -9.49 -25.53
CA LEU A 118 9.60 -10.39 -26.49
C LEU A 118 8.58 -11.31 -27.16
N GLU A 119 8.68 -11.48 -28.48
CA GLU A 119 7.71 -12.24 -29.27
C GLU A 119 7.55 -13.68 -28.78
N GLU A 120 8.63 -14.29 -28.35
CA GLU A 120 8.68 -15.67 -27.87
C GLU A 120 7.99 -15.89 -26.51
N TRP A 121 7.85 -14.83 -25.67
CA TRP A 121 7.33 -14.93 -24.30
C TRP A 121 5.98 -14.27 -24.10
N ARG A 122 5.53 -13.41 -25.03
CA ARG A 122 4.28 -12.65 -24.88
C ARG A 122 3.04 -13.50 -24.64
N ASP A 123 3.04 -14.75 -25.09
CA ASP A 123 1.92 -15.69 -24.94
C ASP A 123 1.96 -16.49 -23.63
N HIS A 124 2.94 -16.24 -22.79
CA HIS A 124 3.11 -16.83 -21.46
C HIS A 124 2.61 -15.90 -20.37
N PRO A 125 1.55 -16.24 -19.61
CA PRO A 125 1.04 -15.37 -18.54
C PRO A 125 2.10 -15.00 -17.50
N HIS A 126 3.02 -15.92 -17.18
CA HIS A 126 4.09 -15.69 -16.21
C HIS A 126 5.20 -14.75 -16.71
N ALA A 127 5.21 -14.38 -17.99
CA ALA A 127 6.13 -13.39 -18.54
C ALA A 127 5.65 -11.94 -18.31
N TRP A 128 4.40 -11.74 -17.91
CA TRP A 128 3.79 -10.45 -17.65
C TRP A 128 4.01 -9.97 -16.22
N VAL A 129 3.76 -8.67 -15.99
CA VAL A 129 3.83 -8.10 -14.65
C VAL A 129 2.75 -8.70 -13.77
N LYS A 130 3.12 -9.29 -12.63
CA LYS A 130 2.19 -9.77 -11.60
C LYS A 130 1.89 -8.64 -10.63
N LEU A 131 0.64 -8.15 -10.65
CA LEU A 131 0.18 -7.05 -9.79
C LEU A 131 0.13 -7.46 -8.32
N TRP A 132 0.10 -6.48 -7.41
CA TRP A 132 -0.03 -6.70 -5.96
C TRP A 132 -1.18 -7.65 -5.59
N LYS A 133 -2.35 -7.53 -6.24
CA LYS A 133 -3.55 -8.38 -6.01
C LYS A 133 -3.56 -9.69 -6.82
N HIS A 134 -2.41 -10.17 -7.29
CA HIS A 134 -2.27 -11.48 -7.90
C HIS A 134 -2.22 -12.54 -6.79
N HIS A 135 -3.30 -13.34 -6.66
CA HIS A 135 -3.48 -14.28 -5.56
C HIS A 135 -3.36 -15.75 -5.96
N SER A 136 -3.16 -16.07 -7.25
CA SER A 136 -3.01 -17.45 -7.72
C SER A 136 -1.87 -18.21 -7.04
N ALA A 137 -0.86 -17.50 -6.54
CA ALA A 137 0.25 -18.05 -5.76
C ALA A 137 -0.14 -18.50 -4.32
N GLN A 138 -1.43 -18.52 -3.94
CA GLN A 138 -1.87 -18.89 -2.58
C GLN A 138 -1.40 -20.28 -2.14
N PRO A 139 -1.45 -21.36 -2.97
CA PRO A 139 -0.94 -22.66 -2.56
C PRO A 139 0.56 -22.64 -2.23
N VAL A 140 1.32 -21.79 -2.92
CA VAL A 140 2.76 -21.62 -2.65
C VAL A 140 2.97 -20.91 -1.31
N ALA A 141 2.21 -19.85 -1.04
CA ALA A 141 2.28 -19.14 0.23
C ALA A 141 1.93 -20.05 1.41
N ASP A 142 0.89 -20.88 1.29
CA ASP A 142 0.47 -21.82 2.32
C ASP A 142 1.60 -22.83 2.63
N ARG A 143 2.22 -23.39 1.60
CA ARG A 143 3.35 -24.33 1.78
C ARG A 143 4.57 -23.67 2.42
N LEU A 144 4.91 -22.45 2.01
CA LEU A 144 6.01 -21.68 2.63
C LEU A 144 5.72 -21.43 4.11
N ASN A 145 4.49 -21.06 4.46
CA ASN A 145 4.07 -20.82 5.84
C ASN A 145 4.16 -22.08 6.71
N GLU A 146 3.67 -23.22 6.22
CA GLU A 146 3.80 -24.51 6.92
C GLU A 146 5.26 -24.82 7.26
N VAL A 147 6.15 -24.68 6.28
CA VAL A 147 7.57 -24.99 6.46
C VAL A 147 8.26 -23.97 7.36
N ALA A 148 7.95 -22.68 7.21
CA ALA A 148 8.54 -21.63 8.04
C ALA A 148 8.18 -21.81 9.53
N VAL A 149 6.92 -22.11 9.82
CA VAL A 149 6.45 -22.39 11.20
C VAL A 149 7.11 -23.66 11.75
N ALA A 150 7.11 -24.75 10.96
CA ALA A 150 7.69 -26.03 11.39
C ALA A 150 9.21 -25.94 11.68
N ARG A 151 9.92 -25.05 10.99
CA ARG A 151 11.36 -24.82 11.16
C ARG A 151 11.68 -23.74 12.20
N GLY A 152 10.69 -22.93 12.59
CA GLY A 152 10.90 -21.79 13.49
C GLY A 152 11.76 -20.69 12.84
N GLU A 153 11.46 -20.31 11.59
CA GLU A 153 12.23 -19.32 10.85
C GLU A 153 12.09 -17.91 11.46
N ASP A 154 13.18 -17.27 11.80
CA ASP A 154 13.22 -15.98 12.53
C ASP A 154 12.55 -14.82 11.76
N PHE A 155 12.58 -14.86 10.43
CA PHE A 155 11.98 -13.80 9.61
C PHE A 155 10.46 -13.66 9.81
N LEU A 156 9.76 -14.73 10.26
CA LEU A 156 8.32 -14.69 10.52
C LEU A 156 7.95 -13.62 11.56
N GLY A 157 8.80 -13.40 12.55
CA GLY A 157 8.56 -12.36 13.57
C GLY A 157 8.49 -10.95 13.00
N ARG A 158 9.15 -10.69 11.86
CA ARG A 158 9.09 -9.40 11.16
C ARG A 158 7.95 -9.30 10.16
N CYS A 159 7.35 -10.42 9.78
CA CYS A 159 6.27 -10.50 8.79
C CYS A 159 4.91 -10.76 9.43
N GLY A 160 4.75 -10.53 10.73
CA GLY A 160 3.51 -10.80 11.46
C GLY A 160 3.16 -12.27 11.60
N GLY A 161 4.13 -13.17 11.39
CA GLY A 161 3.99 -14.62 11.54
C GLY A 161 3.57 -15.36 10.26
N ARG A 162 3.39 -14.66 9.13
CA ARG A 162 2.84 -15.30 7.93
C ARG A 162 3.25 -14.58 6.63
N LEU A 163 3.50 -15.35 5.57
CA LEU A 163 3.71 -14.87 4.20
C LEU A 163 2.37 -14.80 3.45
N SER A 164 2.19 -13.76 2.64
CA SER A 164 1.03 -13.59 1.76
C SER A 164 1.32 -14.09 0.34
N SER A 165 0.29 -14.60 -0.36
CA SER A 165 0.35 -14.90 -1.79
C SER A 165 0.69 -13.68 -2.67
N GLU A 166 0.42 -12.48 -2.16
CA GLU A 166 0.75 -11.22 -2.83
C GLU A 166 2.26 -10.96 -2.90
N TRP A 167 3.08 -11.64 -2.10
CA TRP A 167 4.48 -11.31 -1.92
C TRP A 167 5.42 -11.95 -2.94
N TYR A 168 6.67 -11.51 -2.92
CA TYR A 168 7.69 -11.81 -3.91
C TYR A 168 7.94 -13.33 -4.10
N PHE A 169 8.24 -14.05 -3.02
CA PHE A 169 8.61 -15.47 -3.13
C PHE A 169 7.48 -16.38 -3.59
N PRO A 170 6.23 -16.24 -3.11
CA PRO A 170 5.12 -17.00 -3.68
C PRO A 170 4.99 -16.83 -5.19
N LYS A 171 5.06 -15.59 -5.70
CA LYS A 171 4.96 -15.31 -7.14
C LYS A 171 6.14 -15.83 -7.95
N LEU A 172 7.36 -15.76 -7.39
CA LEU A 172 8.55 -16.30 -8.04
C LEU A 172 8.52 -17.83 -8.13
N ILE A 173 8.15 -18.50 -7.03
CA ILE A 173 8.05 -19.96 -6.96
C ILE A 173 6.91 -20.48 -7.83
N GLU A 174 5.76 -19.79 -7.85
CA GLU A 174 4.67 -20.09 -8.77
C GLU A 174 5.16 -20.10 -10.22
N THR A 175 5.92 -19.06 -10.64
CA THR A 175 6.51 -19.01 -11.98
C THR A 175 7.47 -20.19 -12.23
N TRP A 176 8.28 -20.57 -11.23
CA TRP A 176 9.17 -21.72 -11.34
C TRP A 176 8.45 -23.06 -11.46
N LEU A 177 7.29 -23.20 -10.81
CA LEU A 177 6.48 -24.42 -10.83
C LEU A 177 5.65 -24.56 -12.12
N GLU A 178 5.03 -23.46 -12.55
CA GLU A 178 4.00 -23.47 -13.60
C GLU A 178 4.57 -23.14 -14.98
N ASP A 179 5.63 -22.32 -15.05
CA ASP A 179 6.29 -21.93 -16.30
C ASP A 179 7.81 -21.89 -16.17
N ARG A 180 8.39 -23.08 -16.15
CA ARG A 180 9.83 -23.26 -16.02
C ARG A 180 10.62 -22.55 -17.11
N ALA A 181 10.09 -22.46 -18.32
CA ALA A 181 10.75 -21.83 -19.45
C ALA A 181 10.90 -20.32 -19.21
N VAL A 182 9.85 -19.64 -18.74
CA VAL A 182 9.89 -18.23 -18.34
C VAL A 182 10.86 -18.01 -17.16
N TYR A 183 10.81 -18.91 -16.14
CA TYR A 183 11.73 -18.81 -15.01
C TYR A 183 13.20 -18.90 -15.43
N ASP A 184 13.53 -19.84 -16.33
CA ASP A 184 14.90 -20.03 -16.80
C ASP A 184 15.34 -18.91 -17.76
N ALA A 185 14.42 -18.29 -18.50
CA ALA A 185 14.70 -17.18 -19.43
C ALA A 185 14.92 -15.82 -18.73
N MET A 186 14.29 -15.58 -17.57
CA MET A 186 14.52 -14.32 -16.88
C MET A 186 15.90 -14.26 -16.23
N ASP A 187 16.58 -13.13 -16.37
CA ASP A 187 17.80 -12.84 -15.62
C ASP A 187 17.48 -12.29 -14.22
N SER A 188 16.41 -11.50 -14.12
CA SER A 188 15.95 -10.93 -12.85
C SER A 188 14.43 -10.93 -12.76
N PHE A 189 13.93 -11.09 -11.51
CA PHE A 189 12.54 -10.82 -11.17
C PHE A 189 12.50 -9.55 -10.33
N LEU A 190 11.92 -8.46 -10.86
CA LEU A 190 12.06 -7.13 -10.30
C LEU A 190 10.74 -6.59 -9.75
N GLU A 191 10.81 -5.80 -8.69
CA GLU A 191 9.74 -4.86 -8.37
C GLU A 191 9.61 -3.83 -9.50
N ALA A 192 8.39 -3.46 -9.88
CA ALA A 192 8.15 -2.50 -10.95
C ALA A 192 8.75 -1.12 -10.63
N THR A 193 8.78 -0.74 -9.35
CA THR A 193 9.44 0.49 -8.90
C THR A 193 10.94 0.48 -9.22
N ASP A 194 11.65 -0.64 -9.00
CA ASP A 194 13.07 -0.77 -9.31
C ASP A 194 13.31 -0.78 -10.82
N TRP A 195 12.40 -1.43 -11.57
CA TRP A 195 12.47 -1.47 -13.02
C TRP A 195 12.31 -0.08 -13.65
N VAL A 196 11.33 0.72 -13.21
CA VAL A 196 11.13 2.09 -13.72
C VAL A 196 12.33 2.98 -13.38
N VAL A 197 12.90 2.87 -12.17
CA VAL A 197 14.14 3.59 -11.82
C VAL A 197 15.27 3.19 -12.75
N TRP A 198 15.41 1.91 -13.06
CA TRP A 198 16.42 1.43 -14.02
C TRP A 198 16.18 1.98 -15.43
N GLN A 199 14.93 2.01 -15.91
CA GLN A 199 14.60 2.63 -17.21
C GLN A 199 14.97 4.11 -17.25
N LEU A 200 14.85 4.83 -16.15
CA LEU A 200 15.20 6.25 -16.05
C LEU A 200 16.72 6.48 -16.01
N THR A 201 17.46 5.67 -15.26
CA THR A 201 18.87 5.94 -14.91
C THR A 201 19.87 5.08 -15.69
N GLY A 202 19.45 3.93 -16.23
CA GLY A 202 20.35 2.92 -16.77
C GLY A 202 21.09 2.10 -15.70
N THR A 203 20.79 2.30 -14.42
CA THR A 203 21.41 1.60 -13.30
C THR A 203 20.37 0.84 -12.51
N LEU A 204 20.54 -0.48 -12.36
CA LEU A 204 19.68 -1.30 -11.53
C LEU A 204 20.02 -1.09 -10.05
N VAL A 205 19.12 -0.45 -9.31
CA VAL A 205 19.18 -0.28 -7.86
C VAL A 205 17.90 -0.86 -7.29
N ARG A 206 18.00 -1.74 -6.29
CA ARG A 206 16.86 -2.38 -5.65
C ARG A 206 16.54 -1.72 -4.33
N ALA A 207 15.25 -1.51 -4.07
CA ALA A 207 14.77 -0.84 -2.87
C ALA A 207 14.78 -1.77 -1.65
N SER A 208 15.35 -1.32 -0.52
CA SER A 208 15.29 -2.03 0.76
C SER A 208 13.86 -2.11 1.31
N CYS A 209 13.04 -1.13 1.01
CA CYS A 209 11.63 -1.08 1.38
C CYS A 209 10.87 -2.32 0.86
N THR A 210 10.84 -2.52 -0.47
CA THR A 210 10.13 -3.64 -1.08
C THR A 210 10.75 -4.98 -0.70
N ALA A 211 12.08 -5.08 -0.66
CA ALA A 211 12.79 -6.28 -0.23
C ALA A 211 12.46 -6.66 1.22
N GLY A 212 12.42 -5.68 2.12
CA GLY A 212 12.09 -5.90 3.53
C GLY A 212 10.66 -6.37 3.74
N TYR A 213 9.68 -5.62 3.23
CA TYR A 213 8.27 -5.92 3.45
C TYR A 213 7.75 -7.09 2.61
N LYS A 214 8.29 -7.31 1.42
CA LYS A 214 7.69 -8.27 0.46
C LYS A 214 8.58 -9.46 0.12
N ALA A 215 9.88 -9.42 0.52
CA ALA A 215 10.81 -10.54 0.40
C ALA A 215 11.52 -10.88 1.73
N CYS A 216 10.98 -10.42 2.86
CA CYS A 216 11.45 -10.72 4.23
C CYS A 216 12.95 -10.44 4.44
N TRP A 217 13.52 -9.52 3.67
CA TRP A 217 14.93 -9.12 3.82
C TRP A 217 15.11 -8.27 5.08
N SER A 218 16.28 -8.39 5.69
CA SER A 218 16.72 -7.46 6.72
C SER A 218 18.22 -7.16 6.57
N ALA A 219 18.64 -5.97 7.01
CA ALA A 219 20.06 -5.57 6.93
C ALA A 219 20.97 -6.52 7.72
N GLN A 220 20.48 -7.11 8.80
CA GLN A 220 21.25 -8.00 9.67
C GLN A 220 21.17 -9.47 9.24
N GLY A 221 19.98 -9.96 8.82
CA GLY A 221 19.74 -11.37 8.52
C GLY A 221 19.81 -11.72 7.04
N GLY A 222 19.81 -10.73 6.14
CA GLY A 222 19.68 -10.96 4.71
C GLY A 222 18.29 -11.46 4.30
N LEU A 223 18.22 -12.20 3.21
CA LEU A 223 17.03 -12.90 2.73
C LEU A 223 16.78 -14.19 3.53
N PRO A 224 15.55 -14.76 3.52
CA PRO A 224 15.30 -16.11 4.02
C PRO A 224 16.29 -17.12 3.45
N SER A 225 16.68 -18.08 4.28
CA SER A 225 17.80 -18.97 3.98
C SER A 225 17.52 -19.95 2.84
N ARG A 226 18.53 -20.30 2.03
CA ARG A 226 18.41 -21.36 1.02
C ARG A 226 17.89 -22.69 1.60
N PRO A 227 18.32 -23.19 2.78
CA PRO A 227 17.76 -24.38 3.40
C PRO A 227 16.26 -24.31 3.70
N PHE A 228 15.71 -23.12 3.92
CA PHE A 228 14.26 -22.92 4.07
C PHE A 228 13.54 -23.18 2.74
N PHE A 229 14.00 -22.59 1.64
CA PHE A 229 13.39 -22.80 0.32
C PHE A 229 13.54 -24.25 -0.16
N GLU A 230 14.71 -24.87 0.06
CA GLU A 230 14.93 -26.28 -0.26
C GLU A 230 14.00 -27.22 0.51
N ALA A 231 13.70 -26.91 1.78
CA ALA A 231 12.76 -27.69 2.60
C ALA A 231 11.31 -27.52 2.12
N ALA A 232 10.94 -26.34 1.63
CA ALA A 232 9.61 -26.06 1.11
C ALA A 232 9.42 -26.65 -0.30
N TYR A 233 10.39 -26.44 -1.17
CA TYR A 233 10.39 -26.79 -2.58
C TYR A 233 11.74 -27.38 -2.99
N PRO A 234 11.93 -28.72 -2.87
CA PRO A 234 13.18 -29.36 -3.23
C PRO A 234 13.59 -29.10 -4.68
N GLY A 235 14.83 -28.64 -4.86
CA GLY A 235 15.39 -28.30 -6.17
C GLY A 235 15.04 -26.87 -6.65
N PHE A 236 14.35 -26.06 -5.85
CA PHE A 236 14.19 -24.64 -6.16
C PHE A 236 15.54 -23.92 -6.06
N PRO A 237 15.95 -23.15 -7.10
CA PRO A 237 17.20 -22.40 -7.09
C PRO A 237 17.27 -21.36 -5.96
N ASP A 238 18.46 -20.83 -5.69
CA ASP A 238 18.60 -19.75 -4.73
C ASP A 238 17.87 -18.49 -5.25
N PRO A 239 16.81 -18.00 -4.57
CA PRO A 239 16.07 -16.84 -5.04
C PRO A 239 16.91 -15.57 -5.11
N ALA A 240 18.06 -15.50 -4.41
CA ALA A 240 19.02 -14.42 -4.51
C ALA A 240 19.60 -14.26 -5.94
N GLU A 241 19.58 -15.32 -6.75
CA GLU A 241 20.00 -15.24 -8.16
C GLU A 241 19.08 -14.33 -8.99
N LYS A 242 17.78 -14.26 -8.65
CA LYS A 242 16.77 -13.44 -9.35
C LYS A 242 16.51 -12.10 -8.64
N LEU A 243 16.60 -12.06 -7.31
CA LEU A 243 16.35 -10.86 -6.51
C LEU A 243 17.62 -10.00 -6.27
N GLY A 244 18.80 -10.63 -6.19
CA GLY A 244 20.01 -9.98 -5.71
C GLY A 244 20.08 -9.93 -4.18
N THR A 245 21.15 -9.33 -3.66
CA THR A 245 21.43 -9.28 -2.22
C THR A 245 21.78 -7.87 -1.70
N SER A 246 21.82 -6.88 -2.59
CA SER A 246 22.14 -5.49 -2.26
C SER A 246 20.94 -4.59 -2.47
N PHE A 247 20.56 -3.87 -1.43
CA PHE A 247 19.36 -3.03 -1.42
C PHE A 247 19.72 -1.64 -0.87
N ALA A 248 19.07 -0.62 -1.41
CA ALA A 248 19.30 0.78 -1.08
C ALA A 248 18.08 1.38 -0.36
N PRO A 249 18.28 2.23 0.66
CA PRO A 249 17.19 2.86 1.39
C PRO A 249 16.45 3.91 0.57
N PRO A 250 15.18 4.22 0.93
CA PRO A 250 14.41 5.30 0.31
C PRO A 250 15.15 6.64 0.37
N GLY A 251 15.04 7.43 -0.72
CA GLY A 251 15.67 8.74 -0.82
C GLY A 251 17.15 8.74 -1.19
N GLN A 252 17.83 7.58 -1.18
CA GLN A 252 19.16 7.47 -1.79
C GLN A 252 19.07 7.78 -3.29
N CYS A 253 20.06 8.49 -3.83
CA CYS A 253 20.16 8.73 -5.26
C CYS A 253 20.53 7.43 -5.99
N ALA A 254 19.65 6.94 -6.86
CA ALA A 254 19.89 5.78 -7.71
C ALA A 254 20.72 6.13 -8.96
N GLY A 255 20.77 7.40 -9.32
CA GLY A 255 21.49 7.91 -10.49
C GLY A 255 20.87 9.22 -10.99
N THR A 256 21.25 9.61 -12.20
CA THR A 256 20.63 10.72 -12.93
C THR A 256 19.98 10.20 -14.21
N LEU A 257 19.11 10.99 -14.82
CA LEU A 257 18.42 10.58 -16.04
C LEU A 257 19.40 10.27 -17.17
N ARG A 258 19.13 9.18 -17.90
CA ARG A 258 19.81 8.90 -19.16
C ARG A 258 19.56 10.05 -20.14
N PRO A 259 20.56 10.49 -20.93
CA PRO A 259 20.40 11.64 -21.84
C PRO A 259 19.21 11.51 -22.80
N GLU A 260 18.98 10.33 -23.36
CA GLU A 260 17.89 10.05 -24.30
C GLU A 260 16.51 10.10 -23.61
N VAL A 261 16.43 9.63 -22.36
CA VAL A 261 15.20 9.71 -21.55
C VAL A 261 14.93 11.16 -21.17
N ALA A 262 15.94 11.88 -20.68
CA ALA A 262 15.83 13.29 -20.32
C ALA A 262 15.33 14.15 -21.50
N ALA A 263 15.90 13.94 -22.70
CA ALA A 263 15.48 14.63 -23.91
C ALA A 263 14.01 14.36 -24.25
N ARG A 264 13.55 13.11 -24.14
CA ARG A 264 12.16 12.71 -24.40
C ARG A 264 11.18 13.31 -23.38
N LEU A 265 11.61 13.46 -22.12
CA LEU A 265 10.82 14.04 -21.04
C LEU A 265 10.84 15.58 -21.02
N GLY A 266 11.70 16.22 -21.80
CA GLY A 266 11.92 17.67 -21.75
C GLY A 266 12.63 18.12 -20.46
N LEU A 267 13.46 17.27 -19.87
CA LEU A 267 14.17 17.48 -18.61
C LEU A 267 15.69 17.58 -18.83
N SER A 268 16.40 18.09 -17.82
CA SER A 268 17.87 18.03 -17.79
C SER A 268 18.34 16.61 -17.47
N PRO A 269 19.38 16.07 -18.13
CA PRO A 269 19.99 14.80 -17.71
C PRO A 269 20.64 14.86 -16.31
N ALA A 270 20.79 16.05 -15.72
CA ALA A 270 21.28 16.22 -14.36
C ALA A 270 20.23 15.98 -13.26
N VAL A 271 18.95 15.75 -13.61
CA VAL A 271 17.89 15.44 -12.66
C VAL A 271 18.25 14.15 -11.91
N ALA A 272 18.31 14.23 -10.58
CA ALA A 272 18.56 13.07 -9.73
C ALA A 272 17.31 12.21 -9.61
N VAL A 273 17.46 10.89 -9.65
CA VAL A 273 16.38 9.93 -9.47
C VAL A 273 16.57 9.22 -8.13
N ALA A 274 15.54 9.21 -7.30
CA ALA A 274 15.56 8.49 -6.02
C ALA A 274 15.37 6.99 -6.24
N VAL A 275 15.87 6.19 -5.31
CA VAL A 275 15.46 4.79 -5.13
C VAL A 275 13.94 4.75 -4.94
N GLY A 276 13.27 3.81 -5.60
CA GLY A 276 11.82 3.67 -5.58
C GLY A 276 11.27 3.25 -4.20
N ASN A 277 9.96 3.38 -4.02
CA ASN A 277 9.30 3.05 -2.77
C ASN A 277 7.88 2.51 -3.03
N VAL A 278 7.14 2.19 -1.96
CA VAL A 278 5.74 1.75 -2.01
C VAL A 278 4.81 2.94 -1.78
N ASP A 279 3.69 2.99 -2.52
CA ASP A 279 2.70 4.07 -2.55
C ASP A 279 2.15 4.44 -1.16
N SER A 280 1.75 3.44 -0.38
CA SER A 280 1.27 3.66 0.98
C SER A 280 2.37 4.20 1.91
N PHE A 281 3.61 3.75 1.77
CA PHE A 281 4.71 4.08 2.69
C PHE A 281 5.23 5.50 2.47
N VAL A 282 5.31 5.96 1.23
CA VAL A 282 5.66 7.36 0.94
C VAL A 282 4.60 8.33 1.45
N SER A 283 3.40 7.82 1.75
CA SER A 283 2.35 8.64 2.38
C SER A 283 2.73 9.15 3.77
N VAL A 284 3.63 8.49 4.49
CA VAL A 284 4.10 8.96 5.81
C VAL A 284 4.80 10.32 5.69
N PRO A 285 5.92 10.45 4.94
CA PRO A 285 6.54 11.76 4.72
C PRO A 285 5.64 12.71 3.91
N GLY A 286 4.87 12.19 2.95
CA GLY A 286 3.94 13.00 2.15
C GLY A 286 2.87 13.70 2.99
N ALA A 287 2.41 13.06 4.05
CA ALA A 287 1.48 13.63 5.03
C ALA A 287 2.17 14.55 6.07
N GLY A 288 3.48 14.75 5.98
CA GLY A 288 4.24 15.60 6.88
C GLY A 288 4.66 14.93 8.19
N VAL A 289 4.68 13.59 8.23
CA VAL A 289 5.07 12.82 9.42
C VAL A 289 6.54 12.44 9.32
N GLN A 290 7.31 12.76 10.37
CA GLN A 290 8.76 12.55 10.43
C GLN A 290 9.27 12.07 11.80
N LEU A 291 8.38 11.99 12.78
CA LEU A 291 8.70 11.60 14.15
C LEU A 291 7.79 10.46 14.61
N PRO A 292 8.27 9.60 15.52
CA PRO A 292 7.44 8.60 16.18
C PRO A 292 6.22 9.20 16.90
N GLY A 293 5.22 8.37 17.18
CA GLY A 293 4.03 8.76 17.91
C GLY A 293 2.82 9.06 17.03
N VAL A 294 2.96 8.99 15.72
CA VAL A 294 1.88 9.25 14.76
C VAL A 294 1.47 7.94 14.08
N PHE A 295 0.17 7.69 14.05
CA PHE A 295 -0.46 6.57 13.35
C PHE A 295 -1.00 7.10 12.01
N VAL A 296 -0.36 6.76 10.91
CA VAL A 296 -0.76 7.22 9.56
C VAL A 296 -1.67 6.19 8.93
N MET A 297 -2.88 6.60 8.54
CA MET A 297 -3.89 5.76 7.89
C MET A 297 -4.06 6.18 6.44
N VAL A 298 -3.79 5.29 5.50
CA VAL A 298 -4.10 5.47 4.07
C VAL A 298 -5.40 4.72 3.77
N ILE A 299 -6.51 5.48 3.66
CA ILE A 299 -7.86 4.93 3.61
C ILE A 299 -8.38 4.91 2.17
N GLY A 300 -8.39 3.72 1.59
CA GLY A 300 -8.88 3.43 0.24
C GLY A 300 -9.88 2.27 0.23
N THR A 301 -9.71 1.34 -0.71
CA THR A 301 -10.41 0.05 -0.80
C THR A 301 -10.19 -0.77 0.47
N SER A 302 -8.95 -0.81 0.93
CA SER A 302 -8.50 -1.27 2.24
C SER A 302 -7.91 -0.10 3.02
N ILE A 303 -7.46 -0.34 4.24
CA ILE A 303 -6.63 0.60 5.00
C ILE A 303 -5.22 0.02 5.10
N CYS A 304 -4.23 0.87 4.85
CA CYS A 304 -2.85 0.64 5.22
C CYS A 304 -2.51 1.57 6.39
N ASP A 305 -2.13 0.98 7.51
CA ASP A 305 -1.77 1.66 8.74
C ASP A 305 -0.25 1.62 8.92
N LEU A 306 0.35 2.78 9.12
CA LEU A 306 1.79 2.95 9.12
C LEU A 306 2.25 3.68 10.37
N VAL A 307 3.29 3.16 10.99
CA VAL A 307 3.93 3.75 12.17
C VAL A 307 5.44 3.71 11.96
N ILE A 308 6.15 4.72 12.47
CA ILE A 308 7.62 4.71 12.55
C ILE A 308 8.05 4.75 14.01
N ASP A 309 9.09 4.00 14.36
CA ASP A 309 9.75 4.04 15.67
C ASP A 309 11.27 3.88 15.49
N ARG A 310 12.05 4.29 16.50
CA ARG A 310 13.51 4.12 16.49
C ARG A 310 13.96 2.71 16.89
N ARG A 311 13.07 1.91 17.42
CA ARG A 311 13.34 0.56 17.92
C ARG A 311 12.71 -0.47 17.00
N GLU A 312 13.36 -1.60 16.81
CA GLU A 312 12.71 -2.79 16.30
C GLU A 312 11.91 -3.44 17.43
N VAL A 313 10.60 -3.56 17.24
CA VAL A 313 9.71 -4.29 18.13
C VAL A 313 8.96 -5.33 17.30
N GLN A 314 9.29 -6.60 17.50
CA GLN A 314 8.56 -7.69 16.89
C GLN A 314 7.25 -7.87 17.66
N MET A 315 6.13 -7.77 16.97
CA MET A 315 4.80 -7.94 17.54
C MET A 315 3.94 -8.82 16.64
N ALA A 316 3.17 -9.70 17.25
CA ALA A 316 2.25 -10.55 16.51
C ALA A 316 1.17 -9.71 15.82
N GLY A 317 0.71 -10.17 14.66
CA GLY A 317 -0.44 -9.61 13.98
C GLY A 317 -0.21 -8.32 13.22
N ILE A 318 1.04 -7.85 13.04
CA ILE A 318 1.35 -6.79 12.06
C ILE A 318 1.74 -7.40 10.72
N THR A 319 1.67 -6.63 9.64
CA THR A 319 2.03 -7.11 8.30
C THR A 319 3.54 -7.07 8.07
N GLY A 320 4.25 -6.15 8.72
CA GLY A 320 5.71 -6.07 8.59
C GLY A 320 6.36 -5.03 9.47
N VAL A 321 7.64 -5.25 9.79
CA VAL A 321 8.55 -4.28 10.41
C VAL A 321 9.89 -4.29 9.66
N VAL A 322 10.32 -3.14 9.15
CA VAL A 322 11.52 -3.02 8.30
C VAL A 322 12.34 -1.80 8.69
N GLU A 323 13.65 -2.02 8.91
CA GLU A 323 14.61 -0.94 9.09
C GLU A 323 14.74 -0.12 7.80
N ASP A 324 14.69 1.20 7.90
CA ASP A 324 14.69 2.13 6.76
C ASP A 324 13.59 1.83 5.71
N GLY A 325 12.52 1.13 6.10
CA GLY A 325 11.48 0.71 5.16
C GLY A 325 10.54 1.86 4.75
N ILE A 326 10.28 2.81 5.63
CA ILE A 326 9.43 3.98 5.39
C ILE A 326 10.26 5.26 5.34
N LEU A 327 11.01 5.52 6.40
CA LEU A 327 11.91 6.67 6.51
C LEU A 327 13.29 6.22 6.96
N PRO A 328 14.38 6.74 6.37
CA PRO A 328 15.75 6.47 6.82
C PRO A 328 15.94 6.81 8.32
N GLY A 329 16.58 5.92 9.05
CA GLY A 329 16.86 6.04 10.49
C GLY A 329 15.72 5.59 11.40
N PHE A 330 14.66 4.95 10.86
CA PHE A 330 13.55 4.41 11.62
C PHE A 330 13.18 2.99 11.17
N PHE A 331 12.61 2.22 12.09
CA PHE A 331 11.86 1.03 11.75
C PHE A 331 10.45 1.44 11.33
N GLY A 332 10.03 1.01 10.15
CA GLY A 332 8.67 1.21 9.64
C GLY A 332 7.81 0.00 9.94
N TYR A 333 6.61 0.23 10.42
CA TYR A 333 5.61 -0.80 10.76
C TYR A 333 4.42 -0.70 9.81
N GLU A 334 4.03 -1.84 9.25
CA GLU A 334 2.83 -1.97 8.42
C GLU A 334 1.77 -2.79 9.17
N ALA A 335 0.56 -2.25 9.24
CA ALA A 335 -0.65 -2.91 9.69
C ALA A 335 -1.79 -2.55 8.73
N GLY A 336 -3.03 -2.99 9.00
CA GLY A 336 -4.17 -2.51 8.21
C GLY A 336 -5.39 -3.41 8.24
N GLN A 337 -6.45 -2.93 7.58
CA GLN A 337 -7.75 -3.59 7.50
C GLN A 337 -8.06 -3.95 6.04
N ALA A 338 -8.46 -5.20 5.79
CA ALA A 338 -8.48 -5.80 4.45
C ALA A 338 -9.59 -5.27 3.54
N ALA A 339 -10.73 -4.82 4.08
CA ALA A 339 -11.87 -4.37 3.28
C ALA A 339 -12.59 -3.23 3.98
N VAL A 340 -12.41 -2.02 3.52
CA VAL A 340 -13.08 -0.82 4.07
C VAL A 340 -13.94 -0.16 3.00
N GLY A 341 -13.34 0.40 1.96
CA GLY A 341 -14.07 0.94 0.82
C GLY A 341 -14.94 -0.12 0.14
N ASP A 342 -14.44 -1.35 0.03
CA ASP A 342 -15.17 -2.47 -0.55
C ASP A 342 -16.37 -2.89 0.32
N MET A 343 -16.26 -2.87 1.64
CA MET A 343 -17.37 -3.13 2.56
C MET A 343 -18.49 -2.10 2.38
N PHE A 344 -18.15 -0.81 2.25
CA PHE A 344 -19.13 0.23 1.99
C PHE A 344 -19.73 0.10 0.59
N ALA A 345 -18.94 -0.24 -0.43
CA ALA A 345 -19.43 -0.49 -1.79
C ALA A 345 -20.37 -1.70 -1.82
N TRP A 346 -20.03 -2.78 -1.13
CA TRP A 346 -20.90 -3.95 -0.93
C TRP A 346 -22.22 -3.56 -0.27
N PHE A 347 -22.17 -2.81 0.84
CA PHE A 347 -23.38 -2.34 1.52
C PHE A 347 -24.30 -1.54 0.56
N GLY A 348 -23.73 -0.63 -0.21
CA GLY A 348 -24.48 0.17 -1.17
C GLY A 348 -25.11 -0.62 -2.30
N SER A 349 -24.34 -1.56 -2.89
CA SER A 349 -24.80 -2.33 -4.04
C SER A 349 -25.79 -3.45 -3.67
N HIS A 350 -25.61 -4.12 -2.53
CA HIS A 350 -26.37 -5.30 -2.17
C HIS A 350 -27.51 -5.03 -1.18
N LEU A 351 -27.38 -4.06 -0.27
CA LEU A 351 -28.39 -3.81 0.76
C LEU A 351 -29.23 -2.57 0.49
N ILE A 352 -28.64 -1.49 -0.08
CA ILE A 352 -29.40 -0.27 -0.40
C ILE A 352 -29.93 -0.26 -1.83
N GLY A 353 -29.21 -0.82 -2.81
CA GLY A 353 -29.60 -0.80 -4.22
C GLY A 353 -30.97 -1.40 -4.50
N PHE A 354 -31.38 -2.43 -3.74
CA PHE A 354 -32.70 -3.04 -3.82
C PHE A 354 -33.83 -2.19 -3.19
N ALA A 355 -33.51 -1.33 -2.20
CA ALA A 355 -34.52 -0.58 -1.45
C ALA A 355 -34.94 0.74 -2.09
N HIS A 356 -34.13 1.34 -2.97
CA HIS A 356 -34.33 2.73 -3.38
C HIS A 356 -34.20 3.04 -4.89
N GLY A 357 -33.95 2.06 -5.76
CA GLY A 357 -33.93 2.27 -7.23
C GLY A 357 -32.90 3.31 -7.72
N HIS A 358 -31.87 3.62 -6.96
CA HIS A 358 -30.93 4.67 -7.26
C HIS A 358 -29.56 4.08 -7.67
N SER A 359 -29.25 4.18 -8.95
CA SER A 359 -27.91 4.02 -9.48
C SER A 359 -27.12 5.32 -9.30
N GLY A 360 -26.03 5.30 -8.54
CA GLY A 360 -25.07 6.40 -8.45
C GLY A 360 -24.70 6.83 -7.02
N GLY A 361 -23.50 7.36 -6.82
CA GLY A 361 -22.89 7.73 -5.52
C GLY A 361 -23.62 8.79 -4.65
N SER A 362 -24.85 9.17 -5.02
CA SER A 362 -25.69 10.08 -4.22
C SER A 362 -26.18 9.46 -2.91
N TRP A 363 -26.29 8.13 -2.84
CA TRP A 363 -26.76 7.40 -1.68
C TRP A 363 -25.76 7.50 -0.50
N TYR A 364 -24.45 7.54 -0.76
CA TYR A 364 -23.42 7.70 0.30
C TYR A 364 -23.67 8.96 1.14
N ARG A 365 -23.86 10.11 0.49
CA ARG A 365 -24.10 11.37 1.19
C ARG A 365 -25.39 11.38 1.98
N ARG A 366 -26.40 10.63 1.52
CA ARG A 366 -27.67 10.52 2.22
C ARG A 366 -27.54 9.64 3.46
N ILE A 367 -27.04 8.41 3.29
CA ILE A 367 -26.93 7.42 4.37
C ILE A 367 -25.98 7.92 5.47
N GLU A 368 -24.89 8.59 5.09
CA GLU A 368 -23.95 9.18 6.05
C GLU A 368 -24.60 10.27 6.89
N ARG A 369 -25.41 11.14 6.30
CA ARG A 369 -26.16 12.15 7.06
C ARG A 369 -27.18 11.52 8.01
N GLU A 370 -27.88 10.48 7.59
CA GLU A 370 -28.81 9.74 8.43
C GLU A 370 -28.06 9.06 9.59
N ALA A 371 -26.95 8.36 9.29
CA ALA A 371 -26.11 7.71 10.28
C ALA A 371 -25.48 8.71 11.30
N ALA A 372 -25.15 9.93 10.85
CA ALA A 372 -24.61 10.98 11.73
C ALA A 372 -25.61 11.48 12.79
N THR A 373 -26.91 11.27 12.59
CA THR A 373 -27.94 11.64 13.59
C THR A 373 -28.12 10.60 14.69
N ILE A 374 -27.56 9.39 14.52
CA ILE A 374 -27.67 8.30 15.47
C ILE A 374 -26.64 8.54 16.59
N ALA A 375 -27.09 8.62 17.83
CA ALA A 375 -26.21 8.80 18.96
C ALA A 375 -25.28 7.56 19.17
N PRO A 376 -24.09 7.71 19.76
CA PRO A 376 -23.22 6.60 20.13
C PRO A 376 -23.98 5.48 20.85
N GLY A 377 -23.81 4.24 20.40
CA GLY A 377 -24.46 3.06 20.98
C GLY A 377 -25.95 2.92 20.74
N ALA A 378 -26.64 3.92 20.16
CA ALA A 378 -28.10 3.92 20.02
C ALA A 378 -28.63 2.90 19.02
N SER A 379 -27.81 2.46 18.05
CA SER A 379 -28.18 1.42 17.09
C SER A 379 -28.35 0.03 17.76
N GLY A 380 -27.63 -0.23 18.84
CA GLY A 380 -27.54 -1.56 19.44
C GLY A 380 -26.92 -2.62 18.51
N VAL A 381 -26.32 -2.18 17.38
CA VAL A 381 -25.71 -3.07 16.37
C VAL A 381 -24.20 -2.96 16.45
N VAL A 382 -23.52 -4.12 16.39
CA VAL A 382 -22.06 -4.22 16.32
C VAL A 382 -21.68 -5.06 15.12
N ALA A 383 -20.63 -4.65 14.39
CA ALA A 383 -20.10 -5.41 13.28
C ALA A 383 -18.61 -5.73 13.47
N LEU A 384 -18.14 -6.83 12.87
CA LEU A 384 -16.73 -7.15 12.66
C LEU A 384 -16.38 -6.87 11.19
N ASP A 385 -15.36 -6.09 10.95
CA ASP A 385 -14.97 -5.56 9.63
C ASP A 385 -14.28 -6.57 8.68
N TRP A 386 -14.53 -7.86 8.84
CA TRP A 386 -13.79 -8.95 8.20
C TRP A 386 -14.34 -9.39 6.82
N TRP A 387 -14.85 -8.47 5.99
CA TRP A 387 -15.41 -8.80 4.67
C TRP A 387 -14.42 -9.51 3.74
N ASN A 388 -13.10 -9.24 3.89
CA ASN A 388 -11.99 -9.94 3.25
C ASN A 388 -11.02 -10.57 4.25
N GLY A 389 -11.55 -11.15 5.35
CA GLY A 389 -10.73 -11.64 6.44
C GLY A 389 -10.19 -10.53 7.36
N ASN A 390 -9.42 -10.92 8.36
CA ASN A 390 -8.73 -9.99 9.25
C ASN A 390 -7.22 -9.99 8.94
N ARG A 391 -6.70 -8.88 8.38
CA ARG A 391 -5.27 -8.72 8.05
C ARG A 391 -4.44 -8.52 9.32
N THR A 392 -4.84 -7.60 10.16
CA THR A 392 -4.24 -7.22 11.44
C THR A 392 -5.35 -7.22 12.48
N ILE A 393 -5.34 -8.03 13.48
CA ILE A 393 -4.26 -8.66 14.27
C ILE A 393 -4.17 -10.17 14.02
N LEU A 394 -5.23 -10.78 13.47
CA LEU A 394 -5.36 -12.23 13.44
C LEU A 394 -4.60 -12.86 12.27
N GLY A 395 -4.30 -12.08 11.20
CA GLY A 395 -3.61 -12.59 10.02
C GLY A 395 -4.39 -13.69 9.29
N ASP A 396 -5.73 -13.69 9.40
CA ASP A 396 -6.59 -14.76 8.93
C ASP A 396 -7.52 -14.30 7.80
N ALA A 397 -7.20 -14.71 6.57
CA ALA A 397 -7.96 -14.39 5.37
C ALA A 397 -9.26 -15.20 5.25
N ASP A 398 -9.43 -16.29 5.99
CA ASP A 398 -10.62 -17.14 5.94
C ASP A 398 -11.74 -16.69 6.90
N LEU A 399 -11.50 -15.70 7.74
CA LEU A 399 -12.56 -15.02 8.49
C LEU A 399 -13.51 -14.27 7.56
N SER A 400 -14.72 -13.98 8.04
CA SER A 400 -15.74 -13.24 7.30
C SER A 400 -16.51 -12.27 8.19
N GLY A 401 -17.06 -11.20 7.58
CA GLY A 401 -17.78 -10.15 8.29
C GLY A 401 -18.98 -10.67 9.09
N VAL A 402 -19.23 -10.02 10.23
CA VAL A 402 -20.33 -10.35 11.14
C VAL A 402 -21.10 -9.09 11.47
N ILE A 403 -22.43 -9.19 11.58
CA ILE A 403 -23.30 -8.13 12.09
C ILE A 403 -24.18 -8.75 13.20
N ALA A 404 -24.10 -8.20 14.38
CA ALA A 404 -24.85 -8.66 15.56
C ALA A 404 -25.77 -7.56 16.11
N GLY A 405 -26.86 -7.93 16.78
CA GLY A 405 -27.77 -6.98 17.41
C GLY A 405 -28.93 -6.48 16.54
N LEU A 406 -29.16 -7.07 15.35
CA LEU A 406 -30.27 -6.70 14.47
C LEU A 406 -31.63 -7.00 15.09
N THR A 407 -32.57 -6.06 14.96
CA THR A 407 -33.97 -6.18 15.34
C THR A 407 -34.89 -5.82 14.16
N LEU A 408 -36.19 -6.04 14.30
CA LEU A 408 -37.16 -5.62 13.28
C LEU A 408 -37.23 -4.09 13.08
N ALA A 409 -36.73 -3.32 14.03
CA ALA A 409 -36.68 -1.86 13.97
C ALA A 409 -35.36 -1.32 13.37
N THR A 410 -34.35 -2.18 13.18
CA THR A 410 -33.04 -1.76 12.70
C THR A 410 -33.11 -1.21 11.27
N SER A 411 -32.72 0.03 11.12
CA SER A 411 -32.70 0.73 9.83
C SER A 411 -31.38 0.52 9.07
N ALA A 412 -31.38 0.81 7.77
CA ALA A 412 -30.15 0.78 6.95
C ALA A 412 -29.10 1.78 7.46
N ALA A 413 -29.51 2.92 8.00
CA ALA A 413 -28.61 3.92 8.56
C ALA A 413 -27.90 3.41 9.83
N GLU A 414 -28.58 2.65 10.67
CA GLU A 414 -27.98 2.01 11.86
C GLU A 414 -26.99 0.92 11.47
N VAL A 415 -27.28 0.11 10.45
CA VAL A 415 -26.33 -0.87 9.92
C VAL A 415 -25.11 -0.16 9.33
N TYR A 416 -25.31 0.89 8.52
CA TYR A 416 -24.18 1.67 7.97
C TYR A 416 -23.32 2.30 9.08
N ARG A 417 -23.97 2.81 10.14
CA ARG A 417 -23.29 3.33 11.33
C ARG A 417 -22.42 2.27 11.99
N ALA A 418 -22.95 1.06 12.19
CA ALA A 418 -22.22 -0.07 12.77
C ALA A 418 -21.04 -0.50 11.90
N LEU A 419 -21.14 -0.41 10.55
CA LEU A 419 -20.01 -0.66 9.65
C LEU A 419 -18.92 0.40 9.78
N LEU A 420 -19.26 1.68 9.93
CA LEU A 420 -18.27 2.75 10.20
C LEU A 420 -17.61 2.54 11.57
N GLU A 421 -18.40 2.21 12.58
CA GLU A 421 -17.91 1.91 13.93
C GLU A 421 -17.00 0.68 13.97
N SER A 422 -17.30 -0.36 13.17
CA SER A 422 -16.47 -1.57 13.11
C SER A 422 -15.05 -1.27 12.59
N VAL A 423 -14.91 -0.38 11.61
CA VAL A 423 -13.60 0.09 11.15
C VAL A 423 -12.87 0.83 12.28
N ALA A 424 -13.55 1.72 13.00
CA ALA A 424 -12.95 2.44 14.12
C ALA A 424 -12.54 1.49 15.27
N PHE A 425 -13.34 0.46 15.57
CA PHE A 425 -13.01 -0.55 16.57
C PHE A 425 -11.84 -1.43 16.14
N GLY A 426 -11.79 -1.85 14.87
CA GLY A 426 -10.65 -2.56 14.30
C GLY A 426 -9.36 -1.73 14.37
N THR A 427 -9.44 -0.44 14.00
CA THR A 427 -8.33 0.50 14.16
C THR A 427 -7.90 0.65 15.62
N ARG A 428 -8.85 0.76 16.58
CA ARG A 428 -8.53 0.82 18.00
C ARG A 428 -7.79 -0.44 18.45
N ARG A 429 -8.17 -1.62 17.99
CA ARG A 429 -7.48 -2.88 18.31
C ARG A 429 -6.04 -2.89 17.79
N ILE A 430 -5.80 -2.32 16.61
CA ILE A 430 -4.45 -2.16 16.05
C ILE A 430 -3.64 -1.16 16.90
N VAL A 431 -4.20 0.00 17.24
CA VAL A 431 -3.57 1.00 18.10
C VAL A 431 -3.20 0.40 19.47
N GLU A 432 -4.12 -0.36 20.08
CA GLU A 432 -3.86 -1.06 21.35
C GLU A 432 -2.69 -2.04 21.23
N ASN A 433 -2.58 -2.79 20.11
CA ASN A 433 -1.48 -3.70 19.88
C ASN A 433 -0.11 -2.96 19.86
N PHE A 434 -0.03 -1.81 19.21
CA PHE A 434 1.19 -0.98 19.24
C PHE A 434 1.52 -0.52 20.66
N VAL A 435 0.52 0.00 21.39
CA VAL A 435 0.71 0.52 22.75
C VAL A 435 1.08 -0.58 23.74
N GLU A 436 0.42 -1.75 23.67
CA GLU A 436 0.73 -2.93 24.48
C GLU A 436 2.17 -3.43 24.27
N ASN A 437 2.72 -3.25 23.07
CA ASN A 437 4.12 -3.55 22.73
C ASN A 437 5.08 -2.37 22.94
N GLY A 438 4.63 -1.30 23.61
CA GLY A 438 5.46 -0.19 24.05
C GLY A 438 5.76 0.87 22.98
N ILE A 439 5.01 0.90 21.87
CA ILE A 439 5.05 1.98 20.87
C ILE A 439 3.95 2.98 21.21
N ALA A 440 4.34 4.15 21.70
CA ALA A 440 3.40 5.21 22.06
C ALA A 440 2.83 5.89 20.82
N LEU A 441 1.52 6.09 20.79
CA LEU A 441 0.80 6.83 19.76
C LEU A 441 0.05 7.99 20.37
N THR A 442 0.10 9.16 19.74
CA THR A 442 -0.48 10.43 20.25
C THR A 442 -1.48 11.08 19.31
N GLU A 443 -1.44 10.73 18.04
CA GLU A 443 -2.38 11.23 17.03
C GLU A 443 -2.49 10.28 15.85
N VAL A 444 -3.58 10.42 15.11
CA VAL A 444 -3.82 9.77 13.82
C VAL A 444 -3.73 10.82 12.72
N VAL A 445 -3.01 10.50 11.65
CA VAL A 445 -3.04 11.27 10.40
C VAL A 445 -3.73 10.41 9.34
N ALA A 446 -4.91 10.83 8.90
CA ALA A 446 -5.70 10.08 7.92
C ALA A 446 -5.63 10.74 6.54
N CYS A 447 -5.35 9.95 5.51
CA CYS A 447 -5.32 10.39 4.12
C CYS A 447 -6.09 9.42 3.22
N GLY A 448 -6.30 9.82 1.96
CA GLY A 448 -7.08 9.06 0.99
C GLY A 448 -8.52 9.53 0.86
N GLY A 449 -9.19 9.03 -0.18
CA GLY A 449 -10.48 9.58 -0.60
C GLY A 449 -11.63 9.43 0.40
N ILE A 450 -11.57 8.45 1.30
CA ILE A 450 -12.58 8.28 2.37
C ILE A 450 -12.34 9.29 3.48
N ALA A 451 -11.08 9.53 3.86
CA ALA A 451 -10.74 10.53 4.88
C ALA A 451 -11.24 11.93 4.50
N GLU A 452 -11.17 12.30 3.23
CA GLU A 452 -11.66 13.58 2.75
C GLU A 452 -13.20 13.69 2.74
N ARG A 453 -13.91 12.58 2.46
CA ARG A 453 -15.34 12.58 2.15
C ARG A 453 -16.26 12.17 3.30
N SER A 454 -15.73 11.51 4.35
CA SER A 454 -16.52 11.01 5.48
C SER A 454 -16.12 11.68 6.81
N PRO A 455 -16.65 12.89 7.11
CA PRO A 455 -16.45 13.52 8.40
C PRO A 455 -16.91 12.66 9.58
N LEU A 456 -17.99 11.88 9.39
CA LEU A 456 -18.50 10.98 10.42
C LEU A 456 -17.46 9.90 10.78
N MET A 457 -16.87 9.25 9.79
CA MET A 457 -15.84 8.22 10.04
C MET A 457 -14.62 8.81 10.76
N MET A 458 -14.19 10.02 10.38
CA MET A 458 -13.04 10.67 11.02
C MET A 458 -13.34 11.02 12.48
N GLN A 459 -14.55 11.48 12.80
CA GLN A 459 -14.95 11.74 14.18
C GLN A 459 -15.06 10.42 14.98
N LEU A 460 -15.59 9.34 14.35
CA LEU A 460 -15.65 8.03 14.99
C LEU A 460 -14.25 7.49 15.32
N LEU A 461 -13.31 7.62 14.38
CA LEU A 461 -11.92 7.24 14.62
C LEU A 461 -11.35 7.98 15.84
N ALA A 462 -11.57 9.32 15.93
CA ALA A 462 -11.10 10.09 17.07
C ALA A 462 -11.74 9.64 18.40
N ASP A 463 -13.06 9.50 18.41
CA ASP A 463 -13.81 9.15 19.64
C ASP A 463 -13.50 7.73 20.12
N VAL A 464 -13.37 6.78 19.20
CA VAL A 464 -13.15 5.35 19.51
C VAL A 464 -11.70 5.07 19.89
N THR A 465 -10.73 5.60 19.12
CA THR A 465 -9.31 5.38 19.42
C THR A 465 -8.83 6.20 20.62
N GLY A 466 -9.50 7.34 20.88
CA GLY A 466 -9.05 8.30 21.88
C GLY A 466 -7.85 9.15 21.43
N LEU A 467 -7.56 9.15 20.13
CA LEU A 467 -6.50 9.93 19.51
C LEU A 467 -7.11 10.98 18.57
N PRO A 468 -6.64 12.25 18.59
CA PRO A 468 -7.11 13.22 17.62
C PRO A 468 -6.75 12.79 16.20
N VAL A 469 -7.63 13.09 15.23
CA VAL A 469 -7.44 12.75 13.80
C VAL A 469 -7.18 14.01 13.00
N THR A 470 -6.07 14.06 12.29
CA THR A 470 -5.67 15.16 11.40
C THR A 470 -5.74 14.72 9.95
N ILE A 471 -6.26 15.59 9.08
CA ILE A 471 -6.28 15.40 7.62
C ILE A 471 -5.37 16.43 6.97
N PRO A 472 -4.32 16.02 6.25
CA PRO A 472 -3.46 16.92 5.48
C PRO A 472 -4.24 17.59 4.33
N ASP A 473 -3.85 18.81 3.98
CA ASP A 473 -4.42 19.54 2.84
C ASP A 473 -3.66 19.20 1.55
N SER A 474 -3.76 17.95 1.14
CA SER A 474 -3.27 17.46 -0.15
C SER A 474 -4.07 16.22 -0.54
N ARG A 475 -4.37 16.14 -1.84
CA ARG A 475 -5.01 14.96 -2.45
C ARG A 475 -4.01 14.01 -3.09
N GLN A 476 -2.75 14.42 -3.15
CA GLN A 476 -1.67 13.69 -3.82
C GLN A 476 -0.60 13.24 -2.81
N ILE A 477 -1.02 12.76 -1.64
CA ILE A 477 -0.12 12.41 -0.55
C ILE A 477 0.97 11.41 -0.97
N PRO A 478 0.69 10.30 -1.71
CA PRO A 478 1.75 9.42 -2.19
C PRO A 478 2.73 10.14 -3.12
N ALA A 479 2.25 10.77 -4.20
CA ALA A 479 3.10 11.50 -5.14
C ALA A 479 3.91 12.61 -4.45
N ARG A 480 3.35 13.28 -3.42
CA ARG A 480 4.07 14.26 -2.61
C ARG A 480 5.21 13.62 -1.83
N GLY A 481 4.98 12.46 -1.22
CA GLY A 481 6.02 11.69 -0.54
C GLY A 481 7.12 11.23 -1.50
N ALA A 482 6.76 10.73 -2.67
CA ALA A 482 7.72 10.42 -3.72
C ALA A 482 8.55 11.65 -4.12
N ALA A 483 7.92 12.82 -4.30
CA ALA A 483 8.61 14.08 -4.61
C ALA A 483 9.64 14.47 -3.53
N LEU A 484 9.31 14.26 -2.24
CA LEU A 484 10.25 14.49 -1.13
C LEU A 484 11.50 13.60 -1.25
N PHE A 485 11.34 12.35 -1.61
CA PHE A 485 12.49 11.47 -1.88
C PHE A 485 13.30 11.91 -3.10
N GLY A 486 12.65 12.45 -4.13
CA GLY A 486 13.32 13.09 -5.26
C GLY A 486 14.17 14.30 -4.81
N ALA A 487 13.66 15.10 -3.86
CA ALA A 487 14.40 16.22 -3.28
C ALA A 487 15.63 15.76 -2.46
N LEU A 488 15.51 14.62 -1.75
CA LEU A 488 16.65 14.00 -1.05
C LEU A 488 17.70 13.47 -2.03
N ALA A 489 17.29 12.78 -3.09
CA ALA A 489 18.20 12.29 -4.11
C ALA A 489 18.99 13.41 -4.80
N ALA A 490 18.37 14.58 -4.99
CA ALA A 490 19.05 15.77 -5.52
C ALA A 490 20.12 16.32 -4.56
N GLY A 491 19.90 16.21 -3.26
CA GLY A 491 20.82 16.70 -2.23
C GLY A 491 20.89 18.23 -2.17
N SER A 492 21.45 18.76 -1.06
CA SER A 492 21.53 20.21 -0.83
C SER A 492 22.43 20.94 -1.86
N ALA A 493 23.42 20.26 -2.42
CA ALA A 493 24.31 20.84 -3.43
C ALA A 493 23.56 21.23 -4.72
N ARG A 494 22.44 20.60 -5.02
CA ARG A 494 21.56 20.93 -6.16
C ARG A 494 20.32 21.74 -5.72
N GLY A 495 20.20 22.06 -4.43
CA GLY A 495 19.10 22.80 -3.86
C GLY A 495 17.94 21.94 -3.33
N GLY A 496 18.15 20.64 -3.19
CA GLY A 496 17.32 19.69 -2.45
C GLY A 496 17.75 19.60 -0.97
N PHE A 497 17.57 18.42 -0.36
CA PHE A 497 17.82 18.18 1.05
C PHE A 497 18.80 17.02 1.25
N ASN A 498 19.57 17.05 2.37
CA ASN A 498 20.41 15.92 2.78
C ASN A 498 19.80 15.12 3.94
N ASP A 499 18.70 15.61 4.50
CA ASP A 499 18.03 15.02 5.66
C ASP A 499 16.51 14.97 5.40
N VAL A 500 15.92 13.80 5.64
CA VAL A 500 14.49 13.58 5.39
C VAL A 500 13.61 14.35 6.35
N ALA A 501 14.03 14.49 7.62
CA ALA A 501 13.25 15.22 8.60
C ALA A 501 13.21 16.71 8.26
N ALA A 502 14.32 17.27 7.78
CA ALA A 502 14.37 18.65 7.29
C ALA A 502 13.46 18.86 6.08
N ALA A 503 13.50 17.94 5.10
CA ALA A 503 12.65 18.01 3.91
C ALA A 503 11.16 17.96 4.28
N VAL A 504 10.77 17.01 5.14
CA VAL A 504 9.37 16.86 5.59
C VAL A 504 8.92 18.07 6.39
N ALA A 505 9.77 18.61 7.30
CA ALA A 505 9.42 19.79 8.11
C ALA A 505 9.17 21.03 7.26
N GLU A 506 10.03 21.27 6.25
CA GLU A 506 9.95 22.45 5.39
C GLU A 506 8.80 22.35 4.36
N LEU A 507 8.55 21.16 3.85
CA LEU A 507 7.57 20.89 2.78
C LEU A 507 6.27 20.27 3.31
N ARG A 508 6.02 20.33 4.62
CA ARG A 508 4.81 19.77 5.24
C ARG A 508 3.54 20.39 4.65
N PRO A 509 2.55 19.57 4.24
CA PRO A 509 1.26 20.10 3.82
C PRO A 509 0.55 20.79 4.99
N ALA A 510 -0.27 21.80 4.70
CA ALA A 510 -1.17 22.38 5.69
C ALA A 510 -2.13 21.33 6.24
N THR A 511 -2.75 21.60 7.39
CA THR A 511 -3.83 20.77 7.92
C THR A 511 -5.16 21.30 7.38
N SER A 512 -5.91 20.45 6.66
CA SER A 512 -7.22 20.84 6.15
C SER A 512 -8.29 20.75 7.22
N ARG A 513 -8.27 19.70 8.02
CA ARG A 513 -9.23 19.45 9.12
C ARG A 513 -8.57 18.68 10.27
N ARG A 514 -9.09 18.91 11.48
CA ARG A 514 -8.72 18.19 12.68
C ARG A 514 -9.99 17.82 13.46
N TYR A 515 -10.04 16.60 13.94
CA TYR A 515 -11.13 16.05 14.74
C TYR A 515 -10.58 15.73 16.12
N GLU A 516 -11.12 16.41 17.13
CA GLU A 516 -10.77 16.16 18.53
C GLU A 516 -11.62 15.06 19.11
N THR A 517 -11.09 14.38 20.12
CA THR A 517 -11.81 13.34 20.86
C THR A 517 -12.95 13.93 21.70
N SER A 518 -14.09 13.24 21.76
CA SER A 518 -15.21 13.62 22.62
C SER A 518 -15.22 12.81 23.92
N PRO A 519 -14.90 13.39 25.08
CA PRO A 519 -14.99 12.70 26.36
C PRO A 519 -16.40 12.17 26.66
N LEU A 520 -17.45 12.85 26.16
CA LEU A 520 -18.85 12.45 26.34
C LEU A 520 -19.19 11.12 25.65
N HIS A 521 -18.51 10.82 24.55
CA HIS A 521 -18.74 9.60 23.77
C HIS A 521 -17.90 8.42 24.27
N ARG A 522 -16.82 8.70 24.99
CA ARG A 522 -15.82 7.70 25.36
C ARG A 522 -16.38 6.54 26.15
N GLU A 523 -17.14 6.81 27.21
CA GLU A 523 -17.73 5.77 28.06
C GLU A 523 -18.65 4.84 27.25
N THR A 524 -19.49 5.41 26.38
CA THR A 524 -20.38 4.63 25.53
C THR A 524 -19.60 3.79 24.55
N TYR A 525 -18.57 4.35 23.86
CA TYR A 525 -17.75 3.59 22.94
C TYR A 525 -16.89 2.54 23.63
N ASP A 526 -16.42 2.76 24.83
CA ASP A 526 -15.73 1.74 25.64
C ASP A 526 -16.67 0.56 25.95
N ALA A 527 -17.93 0.81 26.25
CA ALA A 527 -18.93 -0.23 26.47
C ALA A 527 -19.23 -1.02 25.19
N VAL A 528 -19.47 -0.34 24.05
CA VAL A 528 -19.70 -1.01 22.76
C VAL A 528 -18.46 -1.77 22.30
N TYR A 529 -17.28 -1.19 22.46
CA TYR A 529 -16.01 -1.83 22.15
C TYR A 529 -15.77 -3.10 22.96
N SER A 530 -16.22 -3.16 24.21
CA SER A 530 -16.12 -4.39 25.01
C SER A 530 -16.91 -5.54 24.39
N VAL A 531 -18.07 -5.25 23.78
CA VAL A 531 -18.87 -6.23 23.03
C VAL A 531 -18.18 -6.61 21.72
N PHE A 532 -17.64 -5.62 20.98
CA PHE A 532 -16.83 -5.88 19.79
C PHE A 532 -15.66 -6.80 20.09
N ARG A 533 -14.90 -6.53 21.17
CA ARG A 533 -13.77 -7.36 21.64
C ARG A 533 -14.21 -8.78 21.95
N ALA A 534 -15.32 -8.96 22.66
CA ALA A 534 -15.85 -10.28 22.98
C ALA A 534 -16.20 -11.07 21.70
N LEU A 535 -16.87 -10.44 20.73
CA LEU A 535 -17.18 -11.07 19.44
C LEU A 535 -15.92 -11.36 18.61
N HIS A 536 -14.96 -10.43 18.61
CA HIS A 536 -13.69 -10.58 17.93
C HIS A 536 -12.91 -11.79 18.47
N ASP A 537 -12.77 -11.89 19.79
CA ASP A 537 -12.01 -12.96 20.42
C ASP A 537 -12.74 -14.31 20.30
N GLU A 538 -14.07 -14.34 20.46
CA GLU A 538 -14.88 -15.55 20.30
C GLU A 538 -14.83 -16.12 18.88
N LEU A 539 -15.04 -15.26 17.86
CA LEU A 539 -15.16 -15.69 16.47
C LEU A 539 -13.84 -15.68 15.68
N GLY A 540 -12.82 -15.03 16.20
CA GLY A 540 -11.53 -14.92 15.51
C GLY A 540 -10.39 -15.68 16.18
N VAL A 541 -10.52 -16.03 17.49
CA VAL A 541 -9.48 -16.74 18.23
C VAL A 541 -10.01 -18.09 18.74
N GLU A 542 -11.10 -18.09 19.53
CA GLU A 542 -11.59 -19.29 20.21
C GLU A 542 -12.32 -20.24 19.24
N HIS A 543 -13.09 -19.70 18.31
CA HIS A 543 -13.96 -20.45 17.39
C HIS A 543 -13.86 -19.97 15.93
N ALA A 544 -12.67 -19.62 15.46
CA ALA A 544 -12.41 -19.20 14.07
C ALA A 544 -12.88 -20.25 13.05
N GLU A 545 -12.81 -21.54 13.42
CA GLU A 545 -13.23 -22.65 12.57
C GLU A 545 -14.71 -22.58 12.14
N TRP A 546 -15.57 -21.86 12.88
CA TRP A 546 -16.96 -21.70 12.44
C TRP A 546 -17.08 -20.85 11.18
N LEU A 547 -16.36 -19.74 11.11
CA LEU A 547 -16.34 -18.88 9.92
C LEU A 547 -15.58 -19.54 8.75
N HIS A 548 -14.48 -20.21 9.03
CA HIS A 548 -13.77 -21.03 8.04
C HIS A 548 -14.68 -22.09 7.43
N ARG A 549 -15.46 -22.78 8.26
CA ARG A 549 -16.40 -23.81 7.83
C ARG A 549 -17.51 -23.24 6.93
N LEU A 550 -18.06 -22.07 7.26
CA LEU A 550 -19.06 -21.40 6.41
C LEU A 550 -18.48 -21.05 5.04
N LYS A 551 -17.27 -20.51 4.99
CA LYS A 551 -16.55 -20.21 3.73
C LYS A 551 -16.28 -21.47 2.91
N HIS A 552 -15.86 -22.54 3.55
CA HIS A 552 -15.64 -23.85 2.91
C HIS A 552 -16.95 -24.40 2.32
N ILE A 553 -18.04 -24.43 3.10
CA ILE A 553 -19.36 -24.89 2.63
C ILE A 553 -19.80 -24.08 1.40
N ARG A 554 -19.64 -22.76 1.43
CA ARG A 554 -19.95 -21.91 0.28
C ARG A 554 -19.13 -22.27 -0.96
N ARG A 555 -17.81 -22.45 -0.83
CA ARG A 555 -16.93 -22.86 -1.95
C ARG A 555 -17.39 -24.17 -2.57
N VAL A 556 -17.68 -25.18 -1.75
CA VAL A 556 -18.17 -26.48 -2.22
C VAL A 556 -19.51 -26.36 -2.92
N ALA A 557 -20.46 -25.60 -2.34
CA ALA A 557 -21.79 -25.41 -2.93
C ALA A 557 -21.73 -24.71 -4.29
N LEU A 558 -20.89 -23.69 -4.46
CA LEU A 558 -20.71 -22.99 -5.73
C LEU A 558 -20.00 -23.87 -6.80
N ALA A 559 -19.09 -24.75 -6.38
CA ALA A 559 -18.44 -25.70 -7.29
C ALA A 559 -19.38 -26.81 -7.77
N THR A 560 -20.40 -27.16 -6.96
CA THR A 560 -21.35 -28.23 -7.28
C THR A 560 -22.63 -27.73 -7.96
N HIS A 561 -22.92 -26.43 -7.87
CA HIS A 561 -24.08 -25.77 -8.45
C HIS A 561 -23.66 -24.46 -9.14
N PRO A 562 -22.93 -24.53 -10.28
CA PRO A 562 -22.39 -23.37 -11.00
C PRO A 562 -23.46 -22.44 -11.58
#